data_0a1ddbf9a8b514a29480edc8811dcc2c
#
_entry.id   0a1ddbf9a8b514a29480edc8811dcc2c
#
_cell.length_a   1.000
_cell.length_b   1.000
_cell.length_c   1.000
_cell.angle_alpha   90.00
_cell.angle_beta   90.00
_cell.angle_gamma   90.00
#
_symmetry.space_group_name_H-M   'P 1'
#
loop_
_entity.id
_entity.type
_entity.pdbx_description
1 polymer ?
#
loop_
_entity_poly.entity_id
_entity_poly.type
_entity_poly.pdbx_seq_one_letter_code
_entity_poly.pdbx_strand_id
1 'polypeptide(L)'
;MTNSVKKTRAVADEAKRAYPHFTKINGEHPFKTQVPDGRIEYRVRTKKGGRVAFLNFDLAKQMGLLPKDHAPVLNPDLEAQILETFGLQIINEWDIDNDIKVSPEEIRPHTYMATRYLQLQHPDKSGRTSGDGRTMWNGTIRHQGVTWDVSSCGTGGTRLSPAVNIHKKFFQTGDPAISYGCGCSEVGEGLETLFFSEVMEQNRVRTERLLAIVEYEKGLAINVRANPNLMRPSHFFNHLKQGNLKALRQVTDYYIERQAINGQWPDLRAKPAAEKYGQFLERVSRAFAETAARFEDEHIFCWLDWDGDNILMDGGIIDYGSIRQFGLFHSEYRYDDVQRFSTTIVEQKQKAKYIVQCFAQAVDALLKGRKRPLGNFKEHAALKRFEEVFEECKYRNLLHKVGFADKVADGIYKQHLNELRVFRRAYTFFERAKSQRGVYKVADGITRDAVFCMRDILREFPQLMLTRGKALAPEDFIEIIRSSY
;
A
#
# COMPACT_ATOMS: atom_id res chain seq x y z
N MET A 1 -2.15 -25.47 -41.63
CA MET A 1 -1.32 -24.28 -41.97
C MET A 1 -1.80 -22.96 -41.32
N THR A 2 -2.96 -22.87 -40.66
CA THR A 2 -3.56 -21.61 -40.16
C THR A 2 -3.08 -21.13 -38.79
N ASN A 3 -2.62 -22.00 -37.90
CA ASN A 3 -2.18 -21.60 -36.54
C ASN A 3 -0.72 -21.10 -36.48
N SER A 4 0.16 -21.61 -37.37
CA SER A 4 1.57 -21.17 -37.44
C SER A 4 1.69 -19.75 -38.02
N VAL A 5 0.91 -19.45 -39.06
CA VAL A 5 0.93 -18.11 -39.71
C VAL A 5 0.36 -17.03 -38.79
N LYS A 6 -0.68 -17.35 -38.00
CA LYS A 6 -1.23 -16.40 -37.00
C LYS A 6 -0.22 -16.13 -35.85
N LYS A 7 0.48 -17.15 -35.38
CA LYS A 7 1.54 -17.00 -34.37
C LYS A 7 2.72 -16.17 -34.86
N THR A 8 3.15 -16.40 -36.11
CA THR A 8 4.27 -15.66 -36.71
C THR A 8 3.92 -14.20 -37.01
N ARG A 9 2.66 -13.90 -37.36
CA ARG A 9 2.17 -12.53 -37.57
C ARG A 9 2.04 -11.76 -36.26
N ALA A 10 1.55 -12.40 -35.20
CA ALA A 10 1.47 -11.80 -33.85
C ALA A 10 2.86 -11.47 -33.29
N VAL A 11 3.85 -12.35 -33.45
CA VAL A 11 5.25 -12.12 -33.02
C VAL A 11 5.92 -11.02 -33.86
N ALA A 12 5.61 -10.90 -35.16
CA ALA A 12 6.13 -9.85 -36.03
C ALA A 12 5.51 -8.47 -35.72
N ASP A 13 4.24 -8.44 -35.31
CA ASP A 13 3.56 -7.20 -34.86
C ASP A 13 4.06 -6.73 -33.49
N GLU A 14 4.39 -7.63 -32.57
CA GLU A 14 5.03 -7.31 -31.28
C GLU A 14 6.43 -6.70 -31.49
N ALA A 15 7.20 -7.17 -32.42
CA ALA A 15 8.55 -6.65 -32.71
C ALA A 15 8.54 -5.24 -33.32
N LYS A 16 7.39 -4.76 -33.82
CA LYS A 16 7.23 -3.41 -34.40
C LYS A 16 6.67 -2.36 -33.43
N ARG A 17 6.27 -2.75 -32.22
CA ARG A 17 5.72 -1.81 -31.24
C ARG A 17 6.82 -0.97 -30.61
N ALA A 18 6.60 0.34 -30.49
CA ALA A 18 7.54 1.26 -29.84
C ALA A 18 7.76 0.95 -28.36
N TYR A 19 6.74 0.38 -27.69
CA TYR A 19 6.75 0.07 -26.24
C TYR A 19 6.29 -1.38 -25.94
N PRO A 20 7.06 -2.40 -26.37
CA PRO A 20 6.63 -3.80 -26.33
C PRO A 20 6.48 -4.37 -24.91
N HIS A 21 7.11 -3.76 -23.91
CA HIS A 21 7.08 -4.27 -22.54
C HIS A 21 5.70 -4.13 -21.87
N PHE A 22 4.87 -3.21 -22.31
CA PHE A 22 3.48 -3.08 -21.85
C PHE A 22 2.64 -4.31 -22.19
N THR A 23 2.92 -4.99 -23.31
CA THR A 23 2.17 -6.19 -23.72
C THR A 23 2.33 -7.37 -22.75
N LYS A 24 3.36 -7.35 -21.90
CA LYS A 24 3.56 -8.35 -20.84
C LYS A 24 2.53 -8.24 -19.71
N ILE A 25 1.91 -7.08 -19.57
CA ILE A 25 0.84 -6.84 -18.60
C ILE A 25 -0.49 -7.20 -19.29
N ASN A 26 -0.85 -8.49 -19.27
CA ASN A 26 -1.88 -9.06 -20.12
C ASN A 26 -2.92 -9.92 -19.36
N GLY A 27 -3.02 -9.77 -18.05
CA GLY A 27 -3.90 -10.58 -17.19
C GLY A 27 -3.22 -11.81 -16.59
N GLU A 28 -2.06 -12.22 -17.08
CA GLU A 28 -1.34 -13.38 -16.52
C GLU A 28 -0.71 -13.03 -15.17
N HIS A 29 -0.97 -13.88 -14.18
CA HIS A 29 -0.49 -13.68 -12.83
C HIS A 29 -0.32 -15.03 -12.09
N PRO A 30 0.82 -15.29 -11.43
CA PRO A 30 1.08 -16.56 -10.74
C PRO A 30 0.06 -16.90 -9.65
N PHE A 31 -0.51 -15.89 -8.99
CA PHE A 31 -1.56 -16.07 -7.99
C PHE A 31 -2.76 -16.85 -8.50
N LYS A 32 -3.11 -16.72 -9.79
CA LYS A 32 -4.25 -17.42 -10.42
C LYS A 32 -4.14 -18.94 -10.30
N THR A 33 -2.94 -19.46 -10.46
CA THR A 33 -2.69 -20.91 -10.42
C THR A 33 -2.32 -21.40 -9.02
N GLN A 34 -1.58 -20.58 -8.26
CA GLN A 34 -1.08 -20.99 -6.96
C GLN A 34 -2.13 -20.85 -5.84
N VAL A 35 -3.08 -19.90 -5.97
CA VAL A 35 -4.13 -19.64 -4.97
C VAL A 35 -5.52 -19.61 -5.62
N PRO A 36 -6.01 -20.75 -6.15
CA PRO A 36 -7.24 -20.79 -6.94
C PRO A 36 -8.49 -20.30 -6.17
N ASP A 37 -8.56 -20.56 -4.86
CA ASP A 37 -9.69 -20.10 -4.01
C ASP A 37 -9.63 -18.60 -3.68
N GLY A 38 -8.51 -17.94 -3.94
CA GLY A 38 -8.26 -16.54 -3.60
C GLY A 38 -8.75 -15.53 -4.63
N ARG A 39 -9.42 -15.96 -5.71
CA ARG A 39 -9.77 -15.06 -6.83
C ARG A 39 -11.08 -15.41 -7.51
N ILE A 40 -11.51 -14.46 -8.36
CA ILE A 40 -12.49 -14.64 -9.43
C ILE A 40 -11.85 -14.16 -10.73
N GLU A 41 -12.16 -14.78 -11.86
CA GLU A 41 -11.63 -14.38 -13.16
C GLU A 41 -12.72 -13.80 -14.03
N TYR A 42 -12.40 -12.73 -14.74
CA TYR A 42 -13.28 -12.03 -15.67
C TYR A 42 -12.67 -11.98 -17.06
N ARG A 43 -13.49 -12.13 -18.09
CA ARG A 43 -13.17 -11.64 -19.43
C ARG A 43 -13.23 -10.13 -19.40
N VAL A 44 -12.39 -9.48 -20.21
CA VAL A 44 -12.37 -8.02 -20.32
C VAL A 44 -12.50 -7.58 -21.77
N ARG A 45 -13.06 -6.39 -21.94
CA ARG A 45 -13.17 -5.70 -23.23
C ARG A 45 -12.43 -4.37 -23.21
N THR A 46 -12.03 -3.89 -24.36
CA THR A 46 -11.49 -2.54 -24.52
C THR A 46 -12.57 -1.51 -24.17
N LYS A 47 -12.23 -0.53 -23.33
CA LYS A 47 -13.06 0.63 -23.01
C LYS A 47 -12.61 1.80 -23.86
N LYS A 48 -13.46 2.20 -24.82
CA LYS A 48 -13.18 3.29 -25.77
C LYS A 48 -13.34 4.67 -25.14
N GLY A 49 -12.76 5.70 -25.77
CA GLY A 49 -12.93 7.10 -25.38
C GLY A 49 -12.05 7.56 -24.22
N GLY A 50 -11.07 6.75 -23.83
CA GLY A 50 -10.09 7.14 -22.82
C GLY A 50 -8.97 8.00 -23.39
N ARG A 51 -8.37 8.84 -22.55
CA ARG A 51 -7.09 9.54 -22.77
C ARG A 51 -6.19 9.38 -21.56
N VAL A 52 -4.88 9.40 -21.76
CA VAL A 52 -3.94 9.31 -20.66
C VAL A 52 -3.80 10.68 -19.99
N ALA A 53 -4.39 10.84 -18.80
CA ALA A 53 -4.29 12.07 -18.01
C ALA A 53 -2.96 12.17 -17.26
N PHE A 54 -2.38 11.03 -16.88
CA PHE A 54 -1.11 10.97 -16.16
C PHE A 54 -0.37 9.65 -16.42
N LEU A 55 0.97 9.73 -16.48
CA LEU A 55 1.89 8.59 -16.44
C LEU A 55 3.04 8.90 -15.48
N ASN A 56 3.31 8.00 -14.55
CA ASN A 56 4.50 8.05 -13.70
C ASN A 56 5.71 7.51 -14.47
N PHE A 57 6.46 8.41 -15.12
CA PHE A 57 7.60 8.05 -15.94
C PHE A 57 8.70 7.36 -15.13
N ASP A 58 8.96 7.81 -13.91
CA ASP A 58 10.00 7.24 -13.07
C ASP A 58 9.65 5.81 -12.64
N LEU A 59 8.41 5.58 -12.22
CA LEU A 59 7.91 4.26 -11.91
C LEU A 59 7.90 3.34 -13.16
N ALA A 60 7.45 3.85 -14.31
CA ALA A 60 7.46 3.09 -15.56
C ALA A 60 8.88 2.67 -15.98
N LYS A 61 9.89 3.51 -15.76
CA LYS A 61 11.30 3.18 -15.97
C LYS A 61 11.80 2.15 -14.96
N GLN A 62 11.45 2.27 -13.69
CA GLN A 62 11.80 1.30 -12.64
C GLN A 62 11.20 -0.08 -12.93
N MET A 63 10.00 -0.13 -13.50
CA MET A 63 9.33 -1.36 -13.91
C MET A 63 9.83 -1.92 -15.24
N GLY A 64 10.69 -1.19 -15.96
CA GLY A 64 11.19 -1.57 -17.28
C GLY A 64 10.15 -1.47 -18.40
N LEU A 65 9.08 -0.72 -18.19
CA LEU A 65 8.08 -0.41 -19.21
C LEU A 65 8.61 0.62 -20.22
N LEU A 66 9.45 1.53 -19.75
CA LEU A 66 10.14 2.54 -20.55
C LEU A 66 11.65 2.39 -20.44
N PRO A 67 12.41 2.75 -21.49
CA PRO A 67 13.86 2.91 -21.42
C PRO A 67 14.27 3.93 -20.35
N LYS A 68 15.46 3.77 -19.75
CA LYS A 68 15.94 4.67 -18.69
C LYS A 68 16.09 6.12 -19.15
N ASP A 69 16.48 6.29 -20.39
CA ASP A 69 16.72 7.59 -21.07
C ASP A 69 15.46 8.19 -21.72
N HIS A 70 14.31 7.51 -21.62
CA HIS A 70 13.05 8.04 -22.16
C HIS A 70 12.74 9.40 -21.54
N ALA A 71 12.50 10.41 -22.38
CA ALA A 71 12.07 11.74 -21.91
C ALA A 71 10.70 11.64 -21.19
N PRO A 72 10.42 12.42 -20.13
CA PRO A 72 9.16 12.40 -19.42
C PRO A 72 8.06 13.13 -20.22
N VAL A 73 7.84 12.67 -21.46
CA VAL A 73 6.87 13.24 -22.39
C VAL A 73 6.01 12.11 -22.95
N LEU A 74 4.70 12.30 -22.88
CA LEU A 74 3.72 11.41 -23.52
C LEU A 74 3.71 11.71 -25.03
N ASN A 75 3.90 10.67 -25.84
CA ASN A 75 3.73 10.74 -27.29
C ASN A 75 2.58 9.84 -27.72
N PRO A 76 2.05 10.00 -28.96
CA PRO A 76 0.90 9.25 -29.43
C PRO A 76 1.05 7.71 -29.34
N ASP A 77 2.24 7.17 -29.63
CA ASP A 77 2.47 5.72 -29.58
C ASP A 77 2.44 5.20 -28.15
N LEU A 78 3.01 5.97 -27.20
CA LEU A 78 2.99 5.63 -25.77
C LEU A 78 1.57 5.72 -25.22
N GLU A 79 0.83 6.76 -25.57
CA GLU A 79 -0.57 6.91 -25.18
C GLU A 79 -1.41 5.74 -25.70
N ALA A 80 -1.30 5.41 -26.99
CA ALA A 80 -2.00 4.28 -27.57
C ALA A 80 -1.66 2.96 -26.87
N GLN A 81 -0.40 2.74 -26.51
CA GLN A 81 0.04 1.53 -25.83
C GLN A 81 -0.50 1.46 -24.39
N ILE A 82 -0.55 2.59 -23.65
CA ILE A 82 -1.15 2.67 -22.31
C ILE A 82 -2.66 2.38 -22.39
N LEU A 83 -3.35 3.00 -23.33
CA LEU A 83 -4.79 2.78 -23.55
C LEU A 83 -5.08 1.31 -23.92
N GLU A 84 -4.26 0.72 -24.79
CA GLU A 84 -4.39 -0.68 -25.14
C GLU A 84 -4.21 -1.60 -23.92
N THR A 85 -3.27 -1.28 -23.03
CA THR A 85 -2.94 -2.13 -21.86
C THR A 85 -3.92 -1.95 -20.72
N PHE A 86 -4.35 -0.72 -20.43
CA PHE A 86 -5.10 -0.39 -19.21
C PHE A 86 -6.51 0.13 -19.47
N GLY A 87 -6.83 0.58 -20.69
CA GLY A 87 -8.19 1.02 -21.08
C GLY A 87 -9.13 -0.18 -21.22
N LEU A 88 -9.35 -0.90 -20.14
CA LEU A 88 -10.08 -2.16 -20.13
C LEU A 88 -11.26 -2.11 -19.13
N GLN A 89 -12.34 -2.80 -19.48
CA GLN A 89 -13.50 -2.98 -18.62
C GLN A 89 -13.83 -4.48 -18.51
N ILE A 90 -14.13 -4.94 -17.31
CA ILE A 90 -14.60 -6.31 -17.09
C ILE A 90 -15.98 -6.50 -17.74
N ILE A 91 -16.20 -7.72 -18.26
CA ILE A 91 -17.53 -8.21 -18.65
C ILE A 91 -18.06 -8.90 -17.40
N ASN A 92 -18.93 -8.19 -16.68
CA ASN A 92 -19.41 -8.66 -15.38
C ASN A 92 -20.68 -9.52 -15.49
N GLU A 93 -21.20 -9.97 -14.37
CA GLU A 93 -22.38 -10.79 -14.29
C GLU A 93 -23.62 -10.09 -14.84
N TRP A 94 -23.76 -8.77 -14.60
CA TRP A 94 -24.86 -7.99 -15.17
C TRP A 94 -24.81 -7.97 -16.69
N ASP A 95 -23.64 -7.78 -17.28
CA ASP A 95 -23.47 -7.81 -18.75
C ASP A 95 -23.90 -9.17 -19.31
N ILE A 96 -23.58 -10.27 -18.61
CA ILE A 96 -23.94 -11.63 -19.00
C ILE A 96 -25.44 -11.86 -18.87
N ASP A 97 -26.03 -11.50 -17.73
CA ASP A 97 -27.47 -11.71 -17.43
C ASP A 97 -28.37 -10.88 -18.37
N ASN A 98 -27.87 -9.75 -18.88
CA ASN A 98 -28.60 -8.88 -19.82
C ASN A 98 -28.17 -9.08 -21.29
N ASP A 99 -27.41 -10.12 -21.59
CA ASP A 99 -26.97 -10.51 -22.94
C ASP A 99 -26.32 -9.34 -23.73
N ILE A 100 -25.49 -8.54 -23.02
CA ILE A 100 -24.78 -7.41 -23.63
C ILE A 100 -23.80 -7.92 -24.68
N LYS A 101 -24.03 -7.53 -25.93
CA LYS A 101 -23.18 -7.94 -27.05
C LYS A 101 -21.87 -7.15 -27.05
N VAL A 102 -20.77 -7.87 -27.05
CA VAL A 102 -19.41 -7.30 -27.16
C VAL A 102 -18.77 -7.85 -28.41
N SER A 103 -18.21 -6.96 -29.20
CA SER A 103 -17.52 -7.35 -30.44
C SER A 103 -16.30 -8.23 -30.13
N PRO A 104 -16.10 -9.37 -30.83
CA PRO A 104 -15.01 -10.31 -30.54
C PRO A 104 -13.62 -9.66 -30.55
N GLU A 105 -13.41 -8.65 -31.41
CA GLU A 105 -12.15 -7.93 -31.52
C GLU A 105 -11.87 -7.00 -30.33
N GLU A 106 -12.88 -6.63 -29.55
CA GLU A 106 -12.73 -5.84 -28.33
C GLU A 106 -12.36 -6.69 -27.12
N ILE A 107 -12.59 -8.00 -27.20
CA ILE A 107 -12.34 -8.93 -26.10
C ILE A 107 -10.87 -9.32 -26.05
N ARG A 108 -10.26 -9.19 -24.88
CA ARG A 108 -8.86 -9.63 -24.68
C ARG A 108 -8.76 -11.15 -24.60
N PRO A 109 -7.63 -11.74 -25.07
CA PRO A 109 -7.47 -13.19 -25.11
C PRO A 109 -7.35 -13.84 -23.74
N HIS A 110 -6.81 -13.12 -22.73
CA HIS A 110 -6.63 -13.62 -21.38
C HIS A 110 -7.74 -13.13 -20.43
N THR A 111 -7.96 -13.88 -19.36
CA THR A 111 -8.80 -13.43 -18.23
C THR A 111 -7.99 -12.58 -17.26
N TYR A 112 -8.68 -11.72 -16.54
CA TYR A 112 -8.11 -10.87 -15.49
C TYR A 112 -8.77 -11.24 -14.16
N MET A 113 -8.02 -11.14 -13.06
CA MET A 113 -8.55 -11.56 -11.77
C MET A 113 -8.96 -10.38 -10.91
N ALA A 114 -10.01 -10.59 -10.12
CA ALA A 114 -10.36 -9.86 -8.91
C ALA A 114 -10.05 -10.76 -7.71
N THR A 115 -9.34 -10.28 -6.71
CA THR A 115 -8.93 -11.10 -5.56
C THR A 115 -9.96 -11.07 -4.45
N ARG A 116 -10.08 -12.19 -3.72
CA ARG A 116 -10.89 -12.30 -2.51
C ARG A 116 -10.06 -11.97 -1.29
N TYR A 117 -10.59 -11.07 -0.47
CA TYR A 117 -10.01 -10.76 0.83
C TYR A 117 -11.10 -10.40 1.84
N LEU A 118 -10.77 -10.53 3.11
CA LEU A 118 -11.69 -10.22 4.19
C LEU A 118 -11.90 -8.72 4.32
N GLN A 119 -13.17 -8.28 4.35
CA GLN A 119 -13.57 -6.92 4.70
C GLN A 119 -14.56 -7.00 5.85
N LEU A 120 -14.23 -6.43 7.00
CA LEU A 120 -15.08 -6.46 8.18
C LEU A 120 -16.30 -5.54 8.06
N GLN A 121 -16.22 -4.54 7.19
CA GLN A 121 -17.33 -3.63 6.87
C GLN A 121 -18.33 -4.27 5.90
N HIS A 122 -17.94 -5.33 5.20
CA HIS A 122 -18.81 -6.03 4.28
C HIS A 122 -19.93 -6.76 5.06
N PRO A 123 -21.22 -6.73 4.59
CA PRO A 123 -22.33 -7.40 5.27
C PRO A 123 -22.08 -8.89 5.51
N ASP A 124 -21.51 -9.60 4.54
CA ASP A 124 -20.97 -10.94 4.72
C ASP A 124 -19.53 -10.88 5.22
N LYS A 125 -19.37 -10.87 6.53
CA LYS A 125 -18.05 -10.85 7.19
C LYS A 125 -17.29 -12.17 7.09
N SER A 126 -17.69 -13.09 6.20
CA SER A 126 -16.99 -14.37 6.00
C SER A 126 -15.75 -14.27 5.12
N GLY A 127 -15.66 -13.24 4.29
CA GLY A 127 -14.64 -13.07 3.26
C GLY A 127 -14.88 -13.89 1.97
N ARG A 128 -15.97 -14.64 1.88
CA ARG A 128 -16.29 -15.44 0.67
C ARG A 128 -16.74 -14.56 -0.49
N THR A 129 -17.46 -13.50 -0.19
CA THR A 129 -18.10 -12.59 -1.14
C THR A 129 -17.54 -11.19 -1.12
N SER A 130 -16.43 -10.95 -0.40
CA SER A 130 -15.73 -9.68 -0.33
C SER A 130 -14.36 -9.73 -1.01
N GLY A 131 -13.88 -8.58 -1.44
CA GLY A 131 -12.62 -8.44 -2.15
C GLY A 131 -12.62 -7.25 -3.10
N ASP A 132 -11.92 -7.38 -4.23
CA ASP A 132 -11.82 -6.35 -5.26
C ASP A 132 -13.18 -6.09 -5.91
N GLY A 133 -13.95 -5.14 -5.38
CA GLY A 133 -15.31 -4.81 -5.83
C GLY A 133 -15.36 -4.00 -7.13
N ARG A 134 -14.28 -3.26 -7.45
CA ARG A 134 -14.17 -2.38 -8.63
C ARG A 134 -12.76 -2.40 -9.24
N THR A 135 -11.95 -3.35 -8.86
CA THR A 135 -10.54 -3.46 -9.25
C THR A 135 -10.30 -4.80 -9.92
N MET A 136 -9.46 -4.80 -10.94
CA MET A 136 -8.87 -6.02 -11.49
C MET A 136 -7.35 -5.96 -11.45
N TRP A 137 -6.71 -7.13 -11.38
CA TRP A 137 -5.27 -7.26 -11.50
C TRP A 137 -4.91 -7.46 -12.96
N ASN A 138 -4.11 -6.52 -13.48
CA ASN A 138 -3.71 -6.50 -14.89
C ASN A 138 -2.63 -7.53 -15.21
N GLY A 139 -1.94 -8.06 -14.19
CA GLY A 139 -0.88 -9.02 -14.34
C GLY A 139 0.40 -8.64 -13.63
N THR A 140 1.51 -9.21 -14.09
CA THR A 140 2.84 -8.93 -13.52
C THR A 140 3.84 -8.55 -14.60
N ILE A 141 4.84 -7.75 -14.20
CA ILE A 141 6.03 -7.52 -15.01
C ILE A 141 7.29 -7.72 -14.17
N ARG A 142 8.32 -8.36 -14.75
CA ARG A 142 9.62 -8.55 -14.10
C ARG A 142 10.69 -7.70 -14.75
N HIS A 143 11.37 -6.89 -13.94
CA HIS A 143 12.50 -6.08 -14.36
C HIS A 143 13.57 -6.01 -13.27
N GLN A 144 14.86 -6.15 -13.64
CA GLN A 144 16.01 -6.06 -12.74
C GLN A 144 15.87 -6.89 -11.44
N GLY A 145 15.35 -8.11 -11.56
CA GLY A 145 15.17 -9.01 -10.41
C GLY A 145 13.89 -8.79 -9.61
N VAL A 146 13.18 -7.68 -9.79
CA VAL A 146 11.91 -7.37 -9.12
C VAL A 146 10.74 -7.71 -10.03
N THR A 147 9.78 -8.45 -9.51
CA THR A 147 8.47 -8.68 -10.14
C THR A 147 7.47 -7.73 -9.51
N TRP A 148 6.80 -6.94 -10.35
CA TRP A 148 5.79 -5.97 -9.97
C TRP A 148 4.40 -6.53 -10.24
N ASP A 149 3.49 -6.37 -9.30
CA ASP A 149 2.06 -6.53 -9.53
C ASP A 149 1.48 -5.22 -10.06
N VAL A 150 0.55 -5.33 -11.01
CA VAL A 150 -0.17 -4.19 -11.57
C VAL A 150 -1.67 -4.44 -11.43
N SER A 151 -2.39 -3.46 -10.90
CA SER A 151 -3.85 -3.51 -10.79
C SER A 151 -4.49 -2.19 -11.20
N SER A 152 -5.74 -2.25 -11.66
CA SER A 152 -6.50 -1.10 -12.10
C SER A 152 -7.81 -0.98 -11.36
N CYS A 153 -8.07 0.18 -10.74
CA CYS A 153 -9.33 0.54 -10.12
C CYS A 153 -10.22 1.29 -11.12
N GLY A 154 -11.54 1.09 -11.06
CA GLY A 154 -12.49 1.72 -11.99
C GLY A 154 -12.75 0.90 -13.26
N THR A 155 -12.43 -0.38 -13.24
CA THR A 155 -12.54 -1.28 -14.39
C THR A 155 -13.87 -2.02 -14.50
N GLY A 156 -14.80 -1.80 -13.57
CA GLY A 156 -16.14 -2.39 -13.56
C GLY A 156 -16.51 -3.05 -12.23
N GLY A 157 -17.80 -3.18 -11.98
CA GLY A 157 -18.33 -3.82 -10.77
C GLY A 157 -18.16 -5.34 -10.82
N THR A 158 -17.52 -5.90 -9.81
CA THR A 158 -17.36 -7.36 -9.64
C THR A 158 -18.41 -7.90 -8.67
N ARG A 159 -18.60 -9.23 -8.65
CA ARG A 159 -19.44 -9.89 -7.64
C ARG A 159 -18.94 -9.77 -6.19
N LEU A 160 -17.71 -9.27 -6.01
CA LEU A 160 -17.10 -9.03 -4.69
C LEU A 160 -17.47 -7.65 -4.13
N SER A 161 -18.18 -6.82 -4.90
CA SER A 161 -18.64 -5.52 -4.46
C SER A 161 -19.61 -5.63 -3.27
N PRO A 162 -19.47 -4.78 -2.23
CA PRO A 162 -20.42 -4.70 -1.12
C PRO A 162 -21.86 -4.51 -1.58
N ALA A 163 -22.09 -3.70 -2.62
CA ALA A 163 -23.44 -3.45 -3.14
C ALA A 163 -24.11 -4.72 -3.66
N VAL A 164 -23.40 -5.60 -4.34
CA VAL A 164 -23.91 -6.88 -4.81
C VAL A 164 -24.42 -7.72 -3.63
N ASN A 165 -23.68 -7.74 -2.53
CA ASN A 165 -24.06 -8.51 -1.37
C ASN A 165 -25.24 -7.89 -0.59
N ILE A 166 -25.29 -6.56 -0.49
CA ILE A 166 -26.40 -5.84 0.15
C ILE A 166 -27.71 -6.04 -0.62
N HIS A 167 -27.69 -5.82 -1.92
CA HIS A 167 -28.89 -5.79 -2.75
C HIS A 167 -29.25 -7.17 -3.37
N LYS A 168 -28.38 -8.18 -3.22
CA LYS A 168 -28.56 -9.53 -3.78
C LYS A 168 -28.79 -9.56 -5.29
N LYS A 169 -28.21 -8.58 -6.03
CA LYS A 169 -28.25 -8.50 -7.49
C LYS A 169 -26.97 -7.93 -8.05
N PHE A 170 -26.72 -8.18 -9.32
CA PHE A 170 -25.60 -7.59 -10.04
C PHE A 170 -26.00 -6.23 -10.64
N PHE A 171 -25.02 -5.37 -10.89
CA PHE A 171 -25.24 -4.01 -11.37
C PHE A 171 -24.46 -3.73 -12.64
N GLN A 172 -25.04 -2.92 -13.51
CA GLN A 172 -24.34 -2.36 -14.64
C GLN A 172 -23.16 -1.51 -14.16
N THR A 173 -22.02 -1.67 -14.79
CA THR A 173 -20.85 -0.79 -14.52
C THR A 173 -21.23 0.65 -14.87
N GLY A 174 -21.03 1.56 -13.92
CA GLY A 174 -21.36 2.98 -14.08
C GLY A 174 -22.78 3.35 -13.69
N ASP A 175 -23.59 2.44 -13.11
CA ASP A 175 -24.92 2.76 -12.61
C ASP A 175 -24.86 3.83 -11.51
N PRO A 176 -25.37 5.07 -11.76
CA PRO A 176 -25.28 6.17 -10.81
C PRO A 176 -26.13 5.96 -9.54
N ALA A 177 -27.07 5.04 -9.55
CA ALA A 177 -27.86 4.69 -8.36
C ALA A 177 -27.06 3.91 -7.31
N ILE A 178 -25.87 3.40 -7.68
CA ILE A 178 -25.01 2.59 -6.84
C ILE A 178 -23.66 3.30 -6.67
N SER A 179 -23.48 4.05 -5.58
CA SER A 179 -22.28 4.88 -5.37
C SER A 179 -20.99 4.05 -5.32
N TYR A 180 -20.83 3.20 -4.33
CA TYR A 180 -19.59 2.43 -4.16
C TYR A 180 -19.53 1.16 -5.02
N GLY A 181 -20.67 0.62 -5.43
CA GLY A 181 -20.77 -0.63 -6.18
C GLY A 181 -20.86 -0.49 -7.70
N CYS A 182 -20.84 0.74 -8.24
CA CYS A 182 -20.95 0.97 -9.69
C CYS A 182 -19.71 0.50 -10.49
N GLY A 183 -18.62 0.12 -9.83
CA GLY A 183 -17.40 -0.34 -10.48
C GLY A 183 -16.53 0.75 -11.09
N CYS A 184 -16.87 2.02 -10.89
CA CYS A 184 -16.12 3.18 -11.40
C CYS A 184 -15.14 3.72 -10.37
N SER A 185 -14.20 4.54 -10.86
CA SER A 185 -13.31 5.40 -10.11
C SER A 185 -13.24 6.75 -10.81
N GLU A 186 -12.69 7.77 -10.16
CA GLU A 186 -12.63 9.13 -10.64
C GLU A 186 -11.19 9.62 -10.79
N VAL A 187 -10.98 10.65 -11.61
CA VAL A 187 -9.68 11.32 -11.78
C VAL A 187 -9.19 11.90 -10.46
N GLY A 188 -10.10 12.49 -9.66
CA GLY A 188 -9.76 13.06 -8.35
C GLY A 188 -9.15 12.02 -7.40
N GLU A 189 -9.73 10.82 -7.33
CA GLU A 189 -9.20 9.69 -6.57
C GLU A 189 -7.81 9.25 -7.07
N GLY A 190 -7.62 9.24 -8.40
CA GLY A 190 -6.32 8.95 -9.00
C GLY A 190 -5.26 9.99 -8.64
N LEU A 191 -5.60 11.28 -8.68
CA LEU A 191 -4.70 12.37 -8.31
C LEU A 191 -4.35 12.35 -6.83
N GLU A 192 -5.30 12.05 -5.95
CA GLU A 192 -5.05 11.86 -4.52
C GLU A 192 -4.06 10.70 -4.29
N THR A 193 -4.31 9.55 -4.92
CA THR A 193 -3.42 8.39 -4.86
C THR A 193 -2.02 8.73 -5.37
N LEU A 194 -1.91 9.44 -6.49
CA LEU A 194 -0.64 9.90 -7.04
C LEU A 194 0.13 10.74 -6.04
N PHE A 195 -0.52 11.79 -5.53
CA PHE A 195 0.13 12.74 -4.63
C PHE A 195 0.64 12.05 -3.37
N PHE A 196 -0.22 11.33 -2.67
CA PHE A 196 0.17 10.68 -1.42
C PHE A 196 1.16 9.53 -1.64
N SER A 197 1.03 8.72 -2.69
CA SER A 197 1.98 7.64 -2.94
C SER A 197 3.39 8.16 -3.21
N GLU A 198 3.55 9.23 -3.99
CA GLU A 198 4.87 9.80 -4.25
C GLU A 198 5.44 10.53 -3.02
N VAL A 199 4.60 11.21 -2.23
CA VAL A 199 5.03 11.81 -0.96
C VAL A 199 5.49 10.72 0.02
N MET A 200 4.76 9.61 0.14
CA MET A 200 5.14 8.48 0.99
C MET A 200 6.45 7.84 0.53
N GLU A 201 6.59 7.57 -0.76
CA GLU A 201 7.80 6.99 -1.35
C GLU A 201 9.03 7.87 -1.08
N GLN A 202 8.93 9.19 -1.30
CA GLN A 202 10.01 10.14 -1.04
C GLN A 202 10.39 10.21 0.44
N ASN A 203 9.43 9.99 1.33
CA ASN A 203 9.65 9.92 2.78
C ASN A 203 10.02 8.52 3.27
N ARG A 204 10.30 7.58 2.36
CA ARG A 204 10.65 6.17 2.69
C ARG A 204 9.58 5.46 3.51
N VAL A 205 8.32 5.84 3.32
CA VAL A 205 7.15 5.13 3.85
C VAL A 205 6.69 4.16 2.78
N ARG A 206 6.63 2.87 3.09
CA ARG A 206 6.18 1.85 2.14
C ARG A 206 4.76 2.14 1.69
N THR A 207 4.51 1.93 0.42
CA THR A 207 3.24 2.30 -0.19
C THR A 207 3.04 1.59 -1.54
N GLU A 208 1.80 1.45 -2.01
CA GLU A 208 1.58 1.26 -3.44
C GLU A 208 1.98 2.54 -4.19
N ARG A 209 2.16 2.46 -5.51
CA ARG A 209 2.43 3.65 -6.32
C ARG A 209 1.49 3.73 -7.51
N LEU A 210 1.04 4.93 -7.82
CA LEU A 210 0.23 5.17 -9.01
C LEU A 210 1.11 5.18 -10.26
N LEU A 211 0.78 4.31 -11.23
CA LEU A 211 1.48 4.20 -12.50
C LEU A 211 0.87 5.11 -13.57
N ALA A 212 -0.45 5.08 -13.72
CA ALA A 212 -1.15 5.86 -14.75
C ALA A 212 -2.59 6.19 -14.34
N ILE A 213 -3.11 7.28 -14.90
CA ILE A 213 -4.54 7.64 -14.88
C ILE A 213 -5.03 7.68 -16.32
N VAL A 214 -6.00 6.84 -16.64
CA VAL A 214 -6.73 6.89 -17.91
C VAL A 214 -8.08 7.52 -17.65
N GLU A 215 -8.29 8.74 -18.15
CA GLU A 215 -9.49 9.53 -17.97
C GLU A 215 -10.52 9.23 -19.04
N TYR A 216 -11.79 9.28 -18.65
CA TYR A 216 -12.96 9.16 -19.50
C TYR A 216 -13.91 10.34 -19.26
N GLU A 217 -14.99 10.39 -20.04
CA GLU A 217 -16.02 11.43 -19.87
C GLU A 217 -16.54 11.52 -18.43
N LYS A 218 -17.02 12.70 -18.05
CA LYS A 218 -17.59 13.03 -16.73
C LYS A 218 -16.63 12.83 -15.55
N GLY A 219 -15.32 12.93 -15.80
CA GLY A 219 -14.31 12.79 -14.75
C GLY A 219 -14.10 11.36 -14.25
N LEU A 220 -14.67 10.36 -14.91
CA LEU A 220 -14.40 8.96 -14.61
C LEU A 220 -12.97 8.60 -15.00
N ALA A 221 -12.38 7.63 -14.30
CA ALA A 221 -11.03 7.18 -14.58
C ALA A 221 -10.84 5.67 -14.36
N ILE A 222 -9.79 5.15 -14.99
CA ILE A 222 -9.12 3.92 -14.58
C ILE A 222 -7.79 4.35 -13.97
N ASN A 223 -7.64 4.07 -12.67
CA ASN A 223 -6.46 4.39 -11.89
C ASN A 223 -5.59 3.14 -11.76
N VAL A 224 -4.41 3.17 -12.40
CA VAL A 224 -3.48 2.05 -12.49
C VAL A 224 -2.42 2.19 -11.42
N ARG A 225 -2.26 1.18 -10.58
CA ARG A 225 -1.29 1.15 -9.50
C ARG A 225 -0.36 -0.06 -9.62
N ALA A 226 0.82 0.07 -9.07
CA ALA A 226 1.82 -0.97 -9.04
C ALA A 226 2.53 -1.06 -7.69
N ASN A 227 2.96 -2.27 -7.34
CA ASN A 227 3.81 -2.53 -6.18
C ASN A 227 4.55 -3.86 -6.41
N PRO A 228 5.74 -4.08 -5.86
CA PRO A 228 6.39 -5.39 -5.91
C PRO A 228 5.54 -6.53 -5.36
N ASN A 229 4.57 -6.25 -4.50
CA ASN A 229 3.58 -7.21 -4.03
C ASN A 229 2.33 -6.51 -3.47
N LEU A 230 1.20 -6.60 -4.17
CA LEU A 230 -0.07 -5.97 -3.75
C LEU A 230 -0.89 -6.81 -2.75
N MET A 231 -0.31 -7.86 -2.18
CA MET A 231 -0.99 -8.68 -1.19
C MET A 231 -1.24 -7.92 0.11
N ARG A 232 -2.44 -8.09 0.67
CA ARG A 232 -2.89 -7.54 1.96
C ARG A 232 -3.02 -8.64 3.02
N PRO A 233 -2.90 -8.37 4.31
CA PRO A 233 -3.21 -9.31 5.38
C PRO A 233 -4.59 -9.96 5.24
N SER A 234 -5.57 -9.20 4.79
CA SER A 234 -6.94 -9.64 4.57
C SER A 234 -7.09 -10.80 3.57
N HIS A 235 -6.15 -10.98 2.63
CA HIS A 235 -6.11 -12.17 1.76
C HIS A 235 -5.86 -13.47 2.55
N PHE A 236 -5.04 -13.39 3.61
CA PHE A 236 -4.74 -14.54 4.49
C PHE A 236 -5.88 -14.78 5.48
N PHE A 237 -6.37 -13.68 6.08
CA PHE A 237 -7.44 -13.74 7.09
C PHE A 237 -8.77 -14.23 6.52
N ASN A 238 -9.01 -14.00 5.24
CA ASN A 238 -10.10 -14.61 4.50
C ASN A 238 -10.13 -16.13 4.69
N HIS A 239 -9.02 -16.79 4.35
CA HIS A 239 -8.93 -18.25 4.44
C HIS A 239 -8.88 -18.76 5.89
N LEU A 240 -8.17 -18.05 6.76
CA LEU A 240 -8.12 -18.34 8.20
C LEU A 240 -9.52 -18.31 8.83
N LYS A 241 -10.31 -17.30 8.48
CA LYS A 241 -11.67 -17.13 9.03
C LYS A 241 -12.60 -18.25 8.59
N GLN A 242 -12.49 -18.68 7.34
CA GLN A 242 -13.25 -19.78 6.77
C GLN A 242 -12.79 -21.17 7.23
N GLY A 243 -11.64 -21.28 7.91
CA GLY A 243 -11.04 -22.57 8.26
C GLY A 243 -10.45 -23.32 7.05
N ASN A 244 -10.27 -22.64 5.91
CA ASN A 244 -9.67 -23.21 4.71
C ASN A 244 -8.15 -23.23 4.81
N LEU A 245 -7.62 -24.20 5.56
CA LEU A 245 -6.17 -24.31 5.81
C LEU A 245 -5.35 -24.63 4.54
N LYS A 246 -5.97 -25.27 3.55
CA LYS A 246 -5.32 -25.53 2.25
C LYS A 246 -5.05 -24.21 1.52
N ALA A 247 -6.06 -23.38 1.36
CA ALA A 247 -5.91 -22.08 0.71
C ALA A 247 -5.06 -21.12 1.55
N LEU A 248 -5.13 -21.16 2.89
CA LEU A 248 -4.24 -20.40 3.77
C LEU A 248 -2.77 -20.78 3.54
N ARG A 249 -2.47 -22.08 3.37
CA ARG A 249 -1.13 -22.55 3.03
C ARG A 249 -0.70 -22.02 1.67
N GLN A 250 -1.55 -22.14 0.68
CA GLN A 250 -1.25 -21.70 -0.69
C GLN A 250 -0.93 -20.21 -0.74
N VAL A 251 -1.73 -19.34 -0.10
CA VAL A 251 -1.48 -17.89 -0.10
C VAL A 251 -0.21 -17.54 0.69
N THR A 252 0.09 -18.27 1.76
CA THR A 252 1.30 -18.05 2.57
C THR A 252 2.55 -18.47 1.79
N ASP A 253 2.52 -19.63 1.16
CA ASP A 253 3.63 -20.14 0.36
C ASP A 253 3.86 -19.26 -0.89
N TYR A 254 2.80 -18.81 -1.56
CA TYR A 254 2.87 -17.84 -2.66
C TYR A 254 3.59 -16.55 -2.22
N TYR A 255 3.20 -15.99 -1.08
CA TYR A 255 3.81 -14.75 -0.59
C TYR A 255 5.30 -14.93 -0.26
N ILE A 256 5.65 -16.01 0.45
CA ILE A 256 7.05 -16.36 0.78
C ILE A 256 7.88 -16.51 -0.48
N GLU A 257 7.38 -17.25 -1.48
CA GLU A 257 8.05 -17.45 -2.75
C GLU A 257 8.24 -16.14 -3.51
N ARG A 258 7.21 -15.28 -3.54
CA ARG A 258 7.26 -13.98 -4.20
C ARG A 258 8.32 -13.06 -3.58
N GLN A 259 8.43 -13.04 -2.25
CA GLN A 259 9.45 -12.26 -1.55
C GLN A 259 10.86 -12.77 -1.83
N ALA A 260 11.04 -14.10 -1.96
CA ALA A 260 12.32 -14.69 -2.34
C ALA A 260 12.68 -14.36 -3.80
N ILE A 261 11.72 -14.46 -4.72
CA ILE A 261 11.89 -14.11 -6.14
C ILE A 261 12.31 -12.63 -6.30
N ASN A 262 11.78 -11.75 -5.47
CA ASN A 262 12.10 -10.33 -5.47
C ASN A 262 13.38 -10.00 -4.66
N GLY A 263 14.09 -10.99 -4.14
CA GLY A 263 15.32 -10.80 -3.36
C GLY A 263 15.11 -10.11 -2.00
N GLN A 264 13.87 -9.97 -1.55
CA GLN A 264 13.53 -9.36 -0.26
C GLN A 264 13.75 -10.31 0.91
N TRP A 265 13.57 -11.59 0.67
CA TRP A 265 13.72 -12.66 1.66
C TRP A 265 14.66 -13.75 1.13
N PRO A 266 15.34 -14.53 2.01
CA PRO A 266 16.01 -15.74 1.58
C PRO A 266 15.01 -16.75 1.03
N ASP A 267 15.47 -17.69 0.22
CA ASP A 267 14.63 -18.79 -0.26
C ASP A 267 14.29 -19.74 0.89
N LEU A 268 13.03 -19.78 1.26
CA LEU A 268 12.51 -20.62 2.34
C LEU A 268 11.74 -21.85 1.82
N ARG A 269 11.67 -22.09 0.50
CA ARG A 269 10.85 -23.15 -0.09
C ARG A 269 11.25 -24.55 0.38
N ALA A 270 12.56 -24.80 0.48
CA ALA A 270 13.10 -26.09 0.92
C ALA A 270 13.20 -26.25 2.44
N LYS A 271 12.85 -25.23 3.22
CA LYS A 271 12.94 -25.26 4.68
C LYS A 271 11.82 -26.07 5.33
N PRO A 272 12.06 -26.73 6.47
CA PRO A 272 10.99 -27.35 7.26
C PRO A 272 9.86 -26.35 7.55
N ALA A 273 8.63 -26.83 7.61
CA ALA A 273 7.45 -25.96 7.80
C ALA A 273 7.54 -25.05 9.02
N ALA A 274 8.05 -25.56 10.14
CA ALA A 274 8.23 -24.77 11.36
C ALA A 274 9.22 -23.60 11.16
N GLU A 275 10.34 -23.82 10.48
CA GLU A 275 11.32 -22.78 10.17
C GLU A 275 10.76 -21.80 9.15
N LYS A 276 10.17 -22.30 8.05
CA LYS A 276 9.57 -21.48 6.97
C LYS A 276 8.54 -20.51 7.52
N TYR A 277 7.54 -21.03 8.23
CA TYR A 277 6.44 -20.19 8.74
C TYR A 277 6.85 -19.39 9.97
N GLY A 278 7.84 -19.83 10.75
CA GLY A 278 8.44 -19.04 11.82
C GLY A 278 9.13 -17.79 11.27
N GLN A 279 9.96 -17.94 10.24
CA GLN A 279 10.60 -16.80 9.56
C GLN A 279 9.60 -15.88 8.87
N PHE A 280 8.54 -16.43 8.27
CA PHE A 280 7.44 -15.62 7.72
C PHE A 280 6.83 -14.72 8.81
N LEU A 281 6.46 -15.29 9.97
CA LEU A 281 5.86 -14.54 11.07
C LEU A 281 6.81 -13.46 11.63
N GLU A 282 8.09 -13.76 11.76
CA GLU A 282 9.09 -12.79 12.24
C GLU A 282 9.18 -11.59 11.30
N ARG A 283 9.25 -11.83 9.97
CA ARG A 283 9.36 -10.77 8.97
C ARG A 283 8.11 -9.92 8.87
N VAL A 284 6.93 -10.54 8.95
CA VAL A 284 5.66 -9.82 9.04
C VAL A 284 5.61 -8.97 10.31
N SER A 285 6.00 -9.53 11.46
CA SER A 285 6.06 -8.79 12.73
C SER A 285 6.97 -7.56 12.62
N ARG A 286 8.14 -7.72 12.01
CA ARG A 286 9.09 -6.62 11.76
C ARG A 286 8.48 -5.56 10.85
N ALA A 287 7.88 -5.94 9.73
CA ALA A 287 7.31 -5.00 8.76
C ALA A 287 6.23 -4.11 9.39
N PHE A 288 5.31 -4.71 10.16
CA PHE A 288 4.26 -3.97 10.84
C PHE A 288 4.76 -3.10 12.00
N ALA A 289 5.80 -3.54 12.71
CA ALA A 289 6.44 -2.75 13.75
C ALA A 289 7.16 -1.51 13.17
N GLU A 290 7.88 -1.68 12.07
CA GLU A 290 8.56 -0.60 11.34
C GLU A 290 7.56 0.45 10.84
N THR A 291 6.45 0.01 10.23
CA THR A 291 5.40 0.90 9.74
C THR A 291 4.72 1.66 10.89
N ALA A 292 4.36 0.97 11.97
CA ALA A 292 3.73 1.62 13.13
C ALA A 292 4.67 2.64 13.79
N ALA A 293 5.97 2.33 13.89
CA ALA A 293 6.97 3.25 14.40
C ALA A 293 7.13 4.48 13.51
N ARG A 294 7.17 4.27 12.18
CA ARG A 294 7.27 5.35 11.20
C ARG A 294 6.05 6.26 11.26
N PHE A 295 4.85 5.70 11.31
CA PHE A 295 3.61 6.48 11.39
C PHE A 295 3.56 7.34 12.64
N GLU A 296 3.96 6.80 13.80
CA GLU A 296 4.02 7.57 15.04
C GLU A 296 5.07 8.68 14.98
N ASP A 297 6.26 8.41 14.42
CA ASP A 297 7.36 9.37 14.37
C ASP A 297 7.14 10.48 13.33
N GLU A 298 6.49 10.17 12.20
CA GLU A 298 6.18 11.15 11.15
C GLU A 298 4.79 11.79 11.33
N HIS A 299 4.13 11.53 12.46
CA HIS A 299 2.78 12.00 12.74
C HIS A 299 1.80 11.72 11.59
N ILE A 300 1.88 10.50 11.05
CA ILE A 300 0.97 10.00 10.04
C ILE A 300 -0.16 9.28 10.76
N PHE A 301 -1.37 9.77 10.55
CA PHE A 301 -2.56 9.08 10.97
C PHE A 301 -3.37 8.65 9.77
N CYS A 302 -3.50 7.36 9.64
CA CYS A 302 -4.39 6.74 8.67
C CYS A 302 -5.58 6.18 9.42
N TRP A 303 -6.79 6.53 9.00
CA TRP A 303 -7.99 5.84 9.42
C TRP A 303 -8.00 4.47 8.75
N LEU A 304 -7.14 3.61 9.25
CA LEU A 304 -7.05 2.26 8.76
C LEU A 304 -7.98 1.41 9.57
N ASP A 305 -8.89 0.78 8.89
CA ASP A 305 -9.43 -0.47 9.37
C ASP A 305 -8.28 -1.47 9.41
N TRP A 306 -7.59 -1.49 10.54
CA TRP A 306 -6.47 -2.41 10.76
C TRP A 306 -6.93 -3.87 10.84
N ASP A 307 -7.98 -4.20 10.09
CA ASP A 307 -8.39 -5.56 9.77
C ASP A 307 -7.52 -6.19 8.68
N GLY A 308 -6.61 -5.39 8.12
CA GLY A 308 -5.69 -5.81 7.09
C GLY A 308 -6.17 -5.58 5.66
N ASP A 309 -7.21 -4.76 5.47
CA ASP A 309 -7.75 -4.44 4.14
C ASP A 309 -7.01 -3.28 3.46
N ASN A 310 -6.70 -2.21 4.20
CA ASN A 310 -6.08 -0.99 3.67
C ASN A 310 -4.58 -0.89 3.92
N ILE A 311 -3.92 -2.02 4.11
CA ILE A 311 -2.47 -2.11 4.31
C ILE A 311 -1.91 -3.31 3.55
N LEU A 312 -0.71 -3.17 3.00
CA LEU A 312 0.01 -4.25 2.34
C LEU A 312 0.73 -5.16 3.35
N MET A 313 1.12 -6.34 2.90
CA MET A 313 1.84 -7.32 3.73
C MET A 313 3.23 -6.85 4.19
N ASP A 314 3.83 -5.92 3.49
CA ASP A 314 5.09 -5.27 3.87
C ASP A 314 4.88 -4.07 4.79
N GLY A 315 3.65 -3.79 5.20
CA GLY A 315 3.26 -2.63 5.99
C GLY A 315 3.00 -1.37 5.17
N GLY A 316 3.01 -1.44 3.85
CA GLY A 316 2.74 -0.31 2.96
C GLY A 316 1.27 0.12 2.97
N ILE A 317 1.02 1.40 2.69
CA ILE A 317 -0.33 1.97 2.59
C ILE A 317 -0.91 1.70 1.20
N ILE A 318 -2.21 1.42 1.12
CA ILE A 318 -2.93 1.18 -0.14
C ILE A 318 -4.23 1.99 -0.30
N ASP A 319 -4.69 2.68 0.71
CA ASP A 319 -5.87 3.55 0.63
C ASP A 319 -5.60 4.89 1.30
N TYR A 320 -5.39 5.91 0.48
CA TYR A 320 -5.02 7.26 0.94
C TYR A 320 -6.21 8.09 1.38
N GLY A 321 -7.41 7.77 0.94
CA GLY A 321 -8.65 8.37 1.43
C GLY A 321 -8.85 8.17 2.94
N SER A 322 -8.10 7.26 3.54
CA SER A 322 -8.07 7.02 4.99
C SER A 322 -7.08 7.92 5.75
N ILE A 323 -6.19 8.66 5.08
CA ILE A 323 -5.23 9.54 5.75
C ILE A 323 -5.96 10.77 6.30
N ARG A 324 -5.83 11.00 7.61
CA ARG A 324 -6.44 12.13 8.32
C ARG A 324 -5.42 13.12 8.83
N GLN A 325 -4.17 12.72 8.94
CA GLN A 325 -3.08 13.54 9.41
C GLN A 325 -1.77 13.11 8.75
N PHE A 326 -0.97 14.09 8.35
CA PHE A 326 0.35 13.86 7.78
C PHE A 326 1.31 14.98 8.20
N GLY A 327 2.38 14.61 8.91
CA GLY A 327 3.49 15.49 9.24
C GLY A 327 3.21 16.55 10.31
N LEU A 328 2.01 16.61 10.90
CA LEU A 328 1.65 17.57 11.93
C LEU A 328 1.32 16.84 13.23
N PHE A 329 1.91 17.28 14.34
CA PHE A 329 1.57 16.76 15.65
C PHE A 329 0.22 17.30 16.11
N HIS A 330 -0.77 16.43 16.23
CA HIS A 330 -2.04 16.69 16.88
C HIS A 330 -2.28 15.65 17.98
N SER A 331 -2.68 16.08 19.15
CA SER A 331 -3.03 15.19 20.24
C SER A 331 -4.45 14.62 20.12
N GLU A 332 -5.31 15.29 19.38
CA GLU A 332 -6.73 14.94 19.29
C GLU A 332 -7.21 14.89 17.83
N TYR A 333 -8.20 14.05 17.56
CA TYR A 333 -8.82 13.86 16.26
C TYR A 333 -10.03 14.76 16.06
N ARG A 334 -10.37 15.00 14.78
CA ARG A 334 -11.63 15.62 14.42
C ARG A 334 -12.81 14.70 14.81
N TYR A 335 -13.88 15.30 15.27
CA TYR A 335 -15.09 14.65 15.82
C TYR A 335 -15.75 13.63 14.89
N ASP A 336 -15.70 13.85 13.59
CA ASP A 336 -16.31 13.01 12.55
C ASP A 336 -15.66 11.63 12.44
N ASP A 337 -14.43 11.45 12.92
CA ASP A 337 -13.72 10.18 12.83
C ASP A 337 -14.04 9.22 13.99
N VAL A 338 -14.43 9.75 15.15
CA VAL A 338 -14.75 8.94 16.36
C VAL A 338 -15.96 8.04 16.13
N GLN A 339 -16.95 8.50 15.36
CA GLN A 339 -18.18 7.74 15.09
C GLN A 339 -17.98 6.60 14.08
N ARG A 340 -16.86 6.55 13.37
CA ARG A 340 -16.55 5.57 12.32
C ARG A 340 -15.48 4.56 12.70
N PHE A 341 -15.29 4.27 13.97
CA PHE A 341 -14.24 3.36 14.46
C PHE A 341 -12.82 3.84 14.15
N SER A 342 -12.61 5.15 14.05
CA SER A 342 -11.28 5.73 13.87
C SER A 342 -10.37 5.37 15.04
N THR A 343 -9.07 5.40 14.79
CA THR A 343 -8.05 5.11 15.79
C THR A 343 -7.16 6.34 15.99
N THR A 344 -6.54 6.50 17.14
CA THR A 344 -5.53 7.53 17.39
C THR A 344 -4.16 7.09 16.89
N ILE A 345 -3.20 8.01 16.76
CA ILE A 345 -1.81 7.67 16.42
C ILE A 345 -1.25 6.60 17.37
N VAL A 346 -1.55 6.71 18.66
CA VAL A 346 -1.08 5.74 19.67
C VAL A 346 -1.74 4.38 19.50
N GLU A 347 -3.03 4.36 19.15
CA GLU A 347 -3.76 3.11 18.93
C GLU A 347 -3.33 2.38 17.66
N GLN A 348 -2.77 3.06 16.67
CA GLN A 348 -2.25 2.42 15.44
C GLN A 348 -1.24 1.32 15.75
N LYS A 349 -0.36 1.54 16.73
CA LYS A 349 0.56 0.51 17.21
C LYS A 349 -0.18 -0.74 17.68
N GLN A 350 -1.26 -0.58 18.45
CA GLN A 350 -2.05 -1.70 18.96
C GLN A 350 -2.78 -2.44 17.83
N LYS A 351 -3.28 -1.70 16.86
CA LYS A 351 -3.91 -2.29 15.66
C LYS A 351 -2.90 -3.08 14.81
N ALA A 352 -1.71 -2.53 14.57
CA ALA A 352 -0.63 -3.24 13.88
C ALA A 352 -0.21 -4.52 14.63
N LYS A 353 -0.08 -4.44 15.95
CA LYS A 353 0.20 -5.59 16.82
C LYS A 353 -0.90 -6.65 16.76
N TYR A 354 -2.16 -6.24 16.67
CA TYR A 354 -3.29 -7.15 16.50
C TYR A 354 -3.22 -7.92 15.17
N ILE A 355 -2.81 -7.29 14.08
CA ILE A 355 -2.57 -7.98 12.80
C ILE A 355 -1.50 -9.06 12.97
N VAL A 356 -0.40 -8.76 13.67
CA VAL A 356 0.65 -9.74 13.96
C VAL A 356 0.12 -10.89 14.81
N GLN A 357 -0.76 -10.63 15.79
CA GLN A 357 -1.41 -11.67 16.59
C GLN A 357 -2.28 -12.59 15.72
N CYS A 358 -3.00 -12.03 14.73
CA CYS A 358 -3.76 -12.83 13.77
C CYS A 358 -2.84 -13.71 12.90
N PHE A 359 -1.66 -13.20 12.50
CA PHE A 359 -0.67 -14.03 11.80
C PHE A 359 -0.05 -15.10 12.69
N ALA A 360 0.17 -14.85 13.99
CA ALA A 360 0.59 -15.90 14.92
C ALA A 360 -0.46 -17.03 14.99
N GLN A 361 -1.75 -16.70 15.02
CA GLN A 361 -2.84 -17.68 14.92
C GLN A 361 -2.80 -18.43 13.58
N ALA A 362 -2.58 -17.73 12.46
CA ALA A 362 -2.52 -18.33 11.13
C ALA A 362 -1.37 -19.33 11.01
N VAL A 363 -0.17 -18.96 11.46
CA VAL A 363 1.01 -19.82 11.45
C VAL A 363 0.80 -21.04 12.34
N ASP A 364 0.26 -20.88 13.54
CA ASP A 364 -0.07 -22.01 14.40
C ASP A 364 -1.08 -22.96 13.74
N ALA A 365 -2.09 -22.41 13.06
CA ALA A 365 -3.07 -23.23 12.35
C ALA A 365 -2.45 -24.01 11.19
N LEU A 366 -1.49 -23.41 10.46
CA LEU A 366 -0.73 -24.10 9.40
C LEU A 366 0.15 -25.23 9.93
N LEU A 367 0.74 -25.06 11.13
CA LEU A 367 1.62 -26.05 11.74
C LEU A 367 0.85 -27.17 12.43
N LYS A 368 -0.30 -26.85 13.06
CA LYS A 368 -1.06 -27.81 13.88
C LYS A 368 -2.30 -28.38 13.17
N GLY A 369 -2.60 -27.93 11.97
CA GLY A 369 -3.77 -28.41 11.20
C GLY A 369 -5.12 -28.01 11.79
N ARG A 370 -5.18 -27.09 12.77
CA ARG A 370 -6.42 -26.60 13.38
C ARG A 370 -6.28 -25.16 13.85
N LYS A 371 -7.36 -24.38 13.72
CA LYS A 371 -7.45 -23.02 14.25
C LYS A 371 -7.75 -23.04 15.75
N ARG A 372 -6.93 -22.34 16.53
CA ARG A 372 -7.15 -22.12 17.98
C ARG A 372 -7.70 -20.71 18.21
N PRO A 373 -8.37 -20.45 19.36
CA PRO A 373 -8.87 -19.11 19.71
C PRO A 373 -7.74 -18.06 19.67
N LEU A 374 -8.03 -16.86 19.13
CA LEU A 374 -7.06 -15.79 19.01
C LEU A 374 -6.47 -15.34 20.35
N GLY A 375 -7.27 -15.42 21.43
CA GLY A 375 -6.80 -15.09 22.80
C GLY A 375 -5.57 -15.87 23.26
N ASN A 376 -5.34 -17.07 22.71
CA ASN A 376 -4.18 -17.92 23.06
C ASN A 376 -2.84 -17.33 22.57
N PHE A 377 -2.88 -16.28 21.75
CA PHE A 377 -1.70 -15.67 21.14
C PHE A 377 -1.38 -14.28 21.70
N LYS A 378 -2.05 -13.84 22.78
CA LYS A 378 -1.81 -12.53 23.40
C LYS A 378 -0.37 -12.34 23.90
N GLU A 379 0.28 -13.41 24.33
CA GLU A 379 1.68 -13.41 24.84
C GLU A 379 2.64 -14.11 23.87
N HIS A 380 2.28 -14.21 22.59
CA HIS A 380 3.13 -14.89 21.62
C HIS A 380 4.46 -14.17 21.40
N ALA A 381 5.56 -14.92 21.19
CA ALA A 381 6.89 -14.36 21.01
C ALA A 381 6.99 -13.31 19.89
N ALA A 382 6.22 -13.47 18.81
CA ALA A 382 6.15 -12.49 17.72
C ALA A 382 5.68 -11.11 18.18
N LEU A 383 4.81 -11.02 19.21
CA LEU A 383 4.35 -9.74 19.76
C LEU A 383 5.42 -9.07 20.63
N LYS A 384 6.25 -9.84 21.32
CA LYS A 384 7.43 -9.31 22.01
C LYS A 384 8.46 -8.79 21.00
N ARG A 385 8.68 -9.56 19.93
CA ARG A 385 9.55 -9.14 18.82
C ARG A 385 9.05 -7.88 18.14
N PHE A 386 7.73 -7.73 17.95
CA PHE A 386 7.12 -6.49 17.46
C PHE A 386 7.49 -5.29 18.34
N GLU A 387 7.36 -5.40 19.68
CA GLU A 387 7.71 -4.31 20.59
C GLU A 387 9.19 -3.93 20.54
N GLU A 388 10.07 -4.92 20.48
CA GLU A 388 11.52 -4.70 20.35
C GLU A 388 11.85 -3.94 19.07
N VAL A 389 11.31 -4.40 17.93
CA VAL A 389 11.55 -3.77 16.64
C VAL A 389 10.93 -2.36 16.58
N PHE A 390 9.72 -2.18 17.12
CA PHE A 390 9.07 -0.88 17.19
C PHE A 390 9.95 0.14 17.93
N GLU A 391 10.47 -0.22 19.13
CA GLU A 391 11.34 0.68 19.89
C GLU A 391 12.69 0.93 19.19
N GLU A 392 13.31 -0.11 18.61
CA GLU A 392 14.51 0.03 17.79
C GLU A 392 14.31 1.04 16.65
N CYS A 393 13.23 0.89 15.90
CA CYS A 393 12.91 1.78 14.78
C CYS A 393 12.71 3.22 15.22
N LYS A 394 12.04 3.46 16.34
CA LYS A 394 11.86 4.80 16.88
C LYS A 394 13.17 5.50 17.22
N TYR A 395 14.14 4.79 17.74
CA TYR A 395 15.47 5.37 17.99
C TYR A 395 16.20 5.69 16.70
N ARG A 396 16.14 4.81 15.71
CA ARG A 396 16.77 5.02 14.40
C ARG A 396 16.10 6.18 13.65
N ASN A 397 14.77 6.24 13.65
CA ASN A 397 14.00 7.33 13.04
C ASN A 397 14.39 8.68 13.65
N LEU A 398 14.54 8.75 14.98
CA LEU A 398 14.99 9.96 15.67
C LEU A 398 16.37 10.40 15.19
N LEU A 399 17.32 9.47 15.08
CA LEU A 399 18.67 9.75 14.60
C LEU A 399 18.66 10.24 13.14
N HIS A 400 17.81 9.67 12.30
CA HIS A 400 17.62 10.16 10.92
C HIS A 400 17.03 11.57 10.88
N LYS A 401 16.05 11.86 11.73
CA LYS A 401 15.47 13.23 11.84
C LYS A 401 16.51 14.29 12.16
N VAL A 402 17.52 13.94 12.93
CA VAL A 402 18.62 14.86 13.28
C VAL A 402 19.84 14.71 12.36
N GLY A 403 19.71 14.01 11.23
CA GLY A 403 20.67 14.01 10.13
C GLY A 403 21.70 12.89 10.12
N PHE A 404 21.63 11.91 11.00
CA PHE A 404 22.56 10.77 10.96
C PHE A 404 22.19 9.78 9.85
N ALA A 405 23.19 9.36 9.06
CA ALA A 405 23.03 8.31 8.05
C ALA A 405 22.86 6.92 8.71
N ASP A 406 22.26 5.97 7.99
CA ASP A 406 21.90 4.64 8.46
C ASP A 406 23.02 3.93 9.24
N LYS A 407 24.23 3.88 8.67
CA LYS A 407 25.37 3.20 9.29
C LYS A 407 25.77 3.82 10.64
N VAL A 408 25.71 5.15 10.73
CA VAL A 408 26.04 5.89 11.96
C VAL A 408 24.94 5.71 12.98
N ALA A 409 23.68 5.81 12.57
CA ALA A 409 22.49 5.56 13.42
C ALA A 409 22.53 4.16 14.02
N ASP A 410 22.87 3.14 13.23
CA ASP A 410 23.06 1.76 13.71
C ASP A 410 24.17 1.64 14.75
N GLY A 411 25.28 2.32 14.53
CA GLY A 411 26.41 2.36 15.47
C GLY A 411 25.99 2.99 16.81
N ILE A 412 25.35 4.14 16.77
CA ILE A 412 24.87 4.86 17.96
C ILE A 412 23.84 4.00 18.71
N TYR A 413 22.88 3.42 18.01
CA TYR A 413 21.88 2.56 18.65
C TYR A 413 22.50 1.37 19.39
N LYS A 414 23.52 0.74 18.80
CA LYS A 414 24.18 -0.44 19.39
C LYS A 414 25.10 -0.10 20.56
N GLN A 415 25.78 1.04 20.52
CA GLN A 415 26.87 1.36 21.45
C GLN A 415 26.50 2.41 22.49
N HIS A 416 25.51 3.27 22.21
CA HIS A 416 25.15 4.45 23.02
C HIS A 416 23.64 4.52 23.32
N LEU A 417 23.04 3.36 23.62
CA LEU A 417 21.58 3.29 23.84
C LEU A 417 21.11 4.11 25.05
N ASN A 418 21.93 4.24 26.10
CA ASN A 418 21.55 5.00 27.31
C ASN A 418 21.53 6.50 27.02
N GLU A 419 22.55 7.01 26.36
CA GLU A 419 22.63 8.41 25.92
C GLU A 419 21.49 8.71 24.92
N LEU A 420 21.22 7.80 24.01
CA LEU A 420 20.14 7.92 23.07
C LEU A 420 18.76 7.96 23.76
N ARG A 421 18.55 7.23 24.84
CA ARG A 421 17.35 7.30 25.67
C ARG A 421 17.17 8.70 26.31
N VAL A 422 18.27 9.25 26.81
CA VAL A 422 18.26 10.63 27.36
C VAL A 422 17.94 11.63 26.28
N PHE A 423 18.60 11.54 25.12
CA PHE A 423 18.37 12.39 23.97
C PHE A 423 16.92 12.32 23.50
N ARG A 424 16.35 11.11 23.33
CA ARG A 424 14.95 10.94 22.93
C ARG A 424 13.98 11.62 23.90
N ARG A 425 14.21 11.52 25.21
CA ARG A 425 13.37 12.19 26.20
C ARG A 425 13.42 13.71 26.06
N ALA A 426 14.62 14.25 25.89
CA ALA A 426 14.81 15.69 25.68
C ALA A 426 14.15 16.15 24.37
N TYR A 427 14.39 15.45 23.27
CA TYR A 427 13.79 15.76 21.97
C TYR A 427 12.26 15.72 22.01
N THR A 428 11.68 14.66 22.60
CA THR A 428 10.23 14.54 22.75
C THR A 428 9.64 15.64 23.65
N PHE A 429 10.38 16.07 24.66
CA PHE A 429 9.96 17.22 25.47
C PHE A 429 9.86 18.48 24.63
N PHE A 430 10.88 18.82 23.86
CA PHE A 430 10.87 20.01 22.98
C PHE A 430 9.80 19.91 21.88
N GLU A 431 9.64 18.73 21.28
CA GLU A 431 8.63 18.50 20.22
C GLU A 431 7.19 18.70 20.73
N ARG A 432 6.92 18.38 22.01
CA ARG A 432 5.60 18.43 22.63
C ARG A 432 5.42 19.61 23.59
N ALA A 433 6.48 20.32 23.89
CA ALA A 433 6.43 21.39 24.86
C ALA A 433 5.57 22.56 24.37
N LYS A 434 4.84 23.18 25.31
CA LYS A 434 3.99 24.33 25.07
C LYS A 434 4.60 25.56 25.69
N SER A 435 4.59 26.73 24.99
CA SER A 435 5.36 27.90 25.37
C SER A 435 4.71 28.74 26.47
N GLN A 436 3.38 28.86 26.47
CA GLN A 436 2.64 29.64 27.44
C GLN A 436 1.27 29.04 27.74
N ARG A 437 0.69 29.38 28.87
CA ARG A 437 -0.75 29.17 29.10
C ARG A 437 -1.51 30.24 28.33
N GLY A 438 -2.25 29.88 27.33
CA GLY A 438 -3.07 30.78 26.54
C GLY A 438 -3.31 30.29 25.12
N VAL A 439 -4.19 30.98 24.45
CA VAL A 439 -4.69 30.60 23.14
C VAL A 439 -4.10 31.55 22.10
N TYR A 440 -3.17 31.05 21.27
CA TYR A 440 -2.66 31.83 20.15
C TYR A 440 -3.39 31.41 18.86
N LYS A 441 -3.98 32.39 18.18
CA LYS A 441 -4.50 32.17 16.83
C LYS A 441 -3.32 32.13 15.86
N VAL A 442 -3.13 30.99 15.20
CA VAL A 442 -2.25 30.85 14.06
C VAL A 442 -3.05 30.97 12.77
N ALA A 443 -2.38 31.27 11.66
CA ALA A 443 -3.02 31.53 10.37
C ALA A 443 -3.90 30.39 9.87
N ASP A 444 -3.64 29.15 10.28
CA ASP A 444 -4.41 27.94 9.97
C ASP A 444 -5.65 27.75 10.86
N GLY A 445 -5.93 28.69 11.78
CA GLY A 445 -7.06 28.62 12.71
C GLY A 445 -6.87 27.65 13.88
N ILE A 446 -5.73 26.98 13.99
CA ILE A 446 -5.43 26.06 15.08
C ILE A 446 -4.83 26.84 16.24
N THR A 447 -5.48 26.75 17.39
CA THR A 447 -5.04 27.44 18.62
C THR A 447 -4.08 26.53 19.39
N ARG A 448 -2.86 27.02 19.67
CA ARG A 448 -1.83 26.24 20.38
C ARG A 448 -1.07 27.08 21.39
N ASP A 449 -0.73 26.42 22.50
CA ASP A 449 0.30 26.93 23.43
C ASP A 449 1.64 26.29 23.01
N ALA A 450 2.63 27.04 22.63
CA ALA A 450 3.96 26.54 22.31
C ALA A 450 5.05 27.16 23.19
N VAL A 451 5.96 26.36 23.78
CA VAL A 451 7.11 26.87 24.55
C VAL A 451 8.28 27.20 23.62
N PHE A 452 8.47 26.43 22.57
CA PHE A 452 9.47 26.65 21.56
C PHE A 452 8.85 26.41 20.18
N CYS A 453 9.25 27.21 19.21
CA CYS A 453 8.98 26.89 17.84
C CYS A 453 10.07 25.93 17.33
N MET A 454 9.85 24.63 17.43
CA MET A 454 10.82 23.62 16.97
C MET A 454 11.18 23.82 15.49
N ARG A 455 10.23 24.27 14.67
CA ARG A 455 10.47 24.61 13.27
C ARG A 455 11.51 25.72 13.13
N ASP A 456 11.44 26.76 13.96
CA ASP A 456 12.38 27.88 13.91
C ASP A 456 13.75 27.43 14.38
N ILE A 457 13.83 26.63 15.43
CA ILE A 457 15.08 26.04 15.90
C ILE A 457 15.72 25.20 14.78
N LEU A 458 14.96 24.31 14.14
CA LEU A 458 15.46 23.45 13.06
C LEU A 458 15.84 24.24 11.80
N ARG A 459 15.31 25.44 11.59
CA ARG A 459 15.70 26.34 10.52
C ARG A 459 16.95 27.15 10.85
N GLU A 460 17.01 27.74 12.03
CA GLU A 460 18.08 28.63 12.46
C GLU A 460 19.39 27.88 12.71
N PHE A 461 19.35 26.69 13.29
CA PHE A 461 20.53 25.87 13.58
C PHE A 461 21.39 25.56 12.35
N PRO A 462 20.84 24.99 11.26
CA PRO A 462 21.61 24.74 10.04
C PRO A 462 22.18 26.01 9.43
N GLN A 463 21.45 27.12 9.45
CA GLN A 463 21.92 28.39 8.96
C GLN A 463 23.12 28.90 9.77
N LEU A 464 23.04 28.81 11.09
CA LEU A 464 24.13 29.22 11.97
C LEU A 464 25.37 28.35 11.79
N MET A 465 25.21 27.03 11.62
CA MET A 465 26.31 26.10 11.33
C MET A 465 26.98 26.42 9.99
N LEU A 466 26.21 26.70 8.96
CA LEU A 466 26.71 27.04 7.63
C LEU A 466 27.46 28.39 7.63
N THR A 467 26.97 29.40 8.35
CA THR A 467 27.57 30.73 8.37
C THR A 467 28.80 30.80 9.26
N ARG A 468 28.84 30.10 10.37
CA ARG A 468 30.00 30.14 11.30
C ARG A 468 31.11 29.16 10.93
N GLY A 469 30.82 28.09 10.18
CA GLY A 469 31.80 27.09 9.73
C GLY A 469 32.56 26.35 10.84
N LYS A 470 32.01 26.38 12.09
CA LYS A 470 32.59 25.71 13.26
C LYS A 470 31.50 25.13 14.16
N ALA A 471 31.89 24.28 15.09
CA ALA A 471 30.99 23.73 16.09
C ALA A 471 30.30 24.87 16.89
N LEU A 472 29.00 24.69 17.13
CA LEU A 472 28.19 25.60 17.93
C LEU A 472 28.45 25.33 19.42
N ALA A 473 28.55 26.42 20.21
CA ALA A 473 28.60 26.31 21.66
C ALA A 473 27.18 26.16 22.24
N PRO A 474 27.04 25.62 23.47
CA PRO A 474 25.75 25.55 24.14
C PRO A 474 25.01 26.90 24.27
N GLU A 475 25.77 27.98 24.39
CA GLU A 475 25.27 29.36 24.47
C GLU A 475 24.57 29.77 23.16
N ASP A 476 25.11 29.40 22.02
CA ASP A 476 24.51 29.65 20.70
C ASP A 476 23.13 28.97 20.59
N PHE A 477 23.01 27.77 21.15
CA PHE A 477 21.74 27.04 21.19
C PHE A 477 20.70 27.75 22.08
N ILE A 478 21.12 28.17 23.26
CA ILE A 478 20.27 28.92 24.19
C ILE A 478 19.78 30.23 23.56
N GLU A 479 20.64 30.93 22.80
CA GLU A 479 20.29 32.18 22.10
C GLU A 479 19.21 31.93 21.05
N ILE A 480 19.36 30.88 20.23
CA ILE A 480 18.35 30.47 19.23
C ILE A 480 17.01 30.17 19.91
N ILE A 481 17.02 29.40 21.00
CA ILE A 481 15.82 29.07 21.76
C ILE A 481 15.14 30.36 22.27
N ARG A 482 15.91 31.30 22.78
CA ARG A 482 15.36 32.57 23.27
C ARG A 482 14.80 33.45 22.15
N SER A 483 15.41 33.43 20.97
CA SER A 483 14.95 34.20 19.82
C SER A 483 13.73 33.61 19.13
N SER A 484 13.40 32.35 19.41
CA SER A 484 12.26 31.64 18.83
C SER A 484 10.95 31.80 19.63
N TYR A 485 10.95 32.72 20.59
CA TYR A 485 9.78 33.09 21.40
C TYR A 485 8.88 34.10 20.68
#